data_cf5a6f6486510a1b3ee77d0f30d4f74e
#
_entry.id   cf5a6f6486510a1b3ee77d0f30d4f74e
#
_cell.length_a   1.000
_cell.length_b   1.000
_cell.length_c   1.000
_cell.angle_alpha   90.00
_cell.angle_beta   90.00
_cell.angle_gamma   90.00
#
_symmetry.space_group_name_H-M   'P 1'
#
loop_
_entity.id
_entity.type
_entity.pdbx_description
1 polymer ?
#
loop_
_entity_poly.entity_id
_entity_poly.type
_entity_poly.pdbx_seq_one_letter_code
_entity_poly.pdbx_strand_id
1 'polypeptide(L)'
;MLSLAVRFLLGVIPLASPKYKLFFFTPLHALEPCKTAIFAAGAGRYPGGNYTECCWTVSGKGQFRPRDTANPHIGSVGTLEHTEEARVEAICFGEDVAREAVAALKR
;
A
#
# COMPACT_ATOMS: atom_id res chain seq x y z
N MET A 1 -10.73 1.63 -0.20
CA MET A 1 -9.76 2.43 0.55
C MET A 1 -8.68 3.04 -0.34
N LEU A 2 -8.03 2.26 -1.18
CA LEU A 2 -7.05 2.79 -2.13
C LEU A 2 -7.73 3.29 -3.40
N SER A 3 -7.18 4.35 -4.01
CA SER A 3 -7.62 4.81 -5.32
C SER A 3 -7.26 3.77 -6.38
N LEU A 4 -7.91 3.82 -7.54
CA LEU A 4 -7.63 2.88 -8.61
C LEU A 4 -6.18 2.97 -9.08
N ALA A 5 -5.61 4.17 -9.14
CA ALA A 5 -4.23 4.38 -9.53
C ALA A 5 -3.26 3.73 -8.53
N VAL A 6 -3.57 3.79 -7.24
CA VAL A 6 -2.71 3.25 -6.18
C VAL A 6 -2.75 1.72 -6.16
N ARG A 7 -3.86 1.10 -6.56
CA ARG A 7 -4.00 -0.36 -6.56
C ARG A 7 -2.96 -1.07 -7.43
N PHE A 8 -2.50 -0.43 -8.50
CA PHE A 8 -1.45 -1.00 -9.35
C PHE A 8 -0.07 -0.94 -8.70
N LEU A 9 0.08 -0.13 -7.64
CA LEU A 9 1.35 0.05 -6.92
C LEU A 9 1.38 -0.73 -5.61
N LEU A 10 0.47 -1.67 -5.46
CA LEU A 10 0.42 -2.60 -4.34
C LEU A 10 1.13 -3.88 -4.73
N GLY A 11 1.96 -4.39 -3.86
CA GLY A 11 2.63 -5.64 -4.13
C GLY A 11 3.04 -6.40 -2.88
N VAL A 12 3.30 -7.68 -3.09
CA VAL A 12 3.80 -8.56 -2.05
C VAL A 12 5.03 -9.27 -2.61
N ILE A 13 6.14 -9.11 -1.93
CA ILE A 13 7.41 -9.70 -2.34
C ILE A 13 7.70 -10.88 -1.43
N PRO A 14 7.79 -12.11 -1.97
CA PRO A 14 8.22 -13.25 -1.16
C PRO A 14 9.65 -13.04 -0.68
N LEU A 15 9.87 -13.28 0.61
CA LEU A 15 11.19 -13.27 1.21
C LEU A 15 11.52 -14.70 1.60
N ALA A 16 12.47 -14.91 2.50
CA ALA A 16 12.69 -16.25 3.03
C ALA A 16 11.40 -16.73 3.72
N SER A 17 10.94 -17.94 3.36
CA SER A 17 9.65 -18.47 3.86
C SER A 17 9.64 -18.55 5.39
N PRO A 18 8.54 -18.22 6.06
CA PRO A 18 7.23 -17.81 5.53
C PRO A 18 6.99 -16.30 5.55
N LYS A 19 7.95 -15.52 5.14
CA LYS A 19 7.87 -14.05 5.22
C LYS A 19 7.55 -13.43 3.87
N TYR A 20 6.77 -12.37 3.90
CA TYR A 20 6.41 -11.57 2.73
C TYR A 20 6.53 -10.09 3.06
N LYS A 21 7.05 -9.30 2.14
CA LYS A 21 7.02 -7.85 2.28
C LYS A 21 5.80 -7.32 1.53
N LEU A 22 4.90 -6.67 2.28
CA LEU A 22 3.78 -5.92 1.72
C LEU A 22 4.26 -4.50 1.46
N PHE A 23 3.97 -3.97 0.30
CA PHE A 23 4.21 -2.55 0.04
C PHE A 23 3.03 -1.95 -0.73
N PHE A 24 2.80 -0.67 -0.50
CA PHE A 24 1.77 0.05 -1.25
C PHE A 24 2.03 1.55 -1.18
N PHE A 25 1.42 2.26 -2.11
CA PHE A 25 1.43 3.72 -2.15
C PHE A 25 0.03 4.21 -1.87
N THR A 26 -0.08 5.28 -1.10
CA THR A 26 -1.37 5.83 -0.70
C THR A 26 -1.31 7.35 -0.66
N PRO A 27 -2.42 8.04 -1.03
CA PRO A 27 -2.50 9.47 -0.75
C PRO A 27 -2.29 9.73 0.74
N LEU A 28 -1.69 10.85 1.08
CA LEU A 28 -1.33 11.14 2.48
C LEU A 28 -2.55 11.09 3.41
N HIS A 29 -3.72 11.55 2.94
CA HIS A 29 -4.93 11.54 3.76
C HIS A 29 -5.43 10.13 4.11
N ALA A 30 -5.05 9.13 3.33
CA ALA A 30 -5.47 7.75 3.55
C ALA A 30 -4.41 6.91 4.26
N LEU A 31 -3.26 7.51 4.62
CA LEU A 31 -2.14 6.78 5.21
C LEU A 31 -2.54 6.05 6.50
N GLU A 32 -3.10 6.77 7.47
CA GLU A 32 -3.43 6.16 8.76
C GLU A 32 -4.55 5.12 8.64
N PRO A 33 -5.64 5.35 7.89
CA PRO A 33 -6.62 4.30 7.65
C PRO A 33 -6.04 3.05 7.00
N CYS A 34 -5.14 3.20 6.04
CA CYS A 34 -4.50 2.06 5.39
C CYS A 34 -3.62 1.28 6.37
N LYS A 35 -2.85 1.97 7.19
CA LYS A 35 -2.03 1.33 8.22
C LYS A 35 -2.90 0.55 9.21
N THR A 36 -3.98 1.17 9.68
CA THR A 36 -4.92 0.51 10.59
C THR A 36 -5.45 -0.78 9.97
N ALA A 37 -5.80 -0.73 8.70
CA ALA A 37 -6.36 -1.89 8.01
C ALA A 37 -5.35 -3.05 7.93
N ILE A 38 -4.11 -2.78 7.55
CA ILE A 38 -3.11 -3.85 7.44
C ILE A 38 -2.71 -4.41 8.81
N PHE A 39 -2.64 -3.56 9.83
CA PHE A 39 -2.29 -4.03 11.18
C PHE A 39 -3.41 -4.89 11.77
N ALA A 40 -4.67 -4.54 11.51
CA ALA A 40 -5.80 -5.37 11.91
C ALA A 40 -5.75 -6.75 11.26
N ALA A 41 -5.21 -6.84 10.05
CA ALA A 41 -5.05 -8.11 9.34
C ALA A 41 -3.83 -8.91 9.82
N GLY A 42 -2.99 -8.33 10.67
CA GLY A 42 -1.84 -9.01 11.23
C GLY A 42 -0.50 -8.64 10.63
N ALA A 43 -0.46 -7.74 9.64
CA ALA A 43 0.81 -7.26 9.08
C ALA A 43 1.61 -6.52 10.16
N GLY A 44 2.93 -6.59 10.07
CA GLY A 44 3.80 -5.88 10.99
C GLY A 44 3.88 -6.48 12.37
N ARG A 45 3.34 -7.67 12.58
CA ARG A 45 3.42 -8.38 13.85
C ARG A 45 4.51 -9.44 13.76
N TYR A 46 5.53 -9.30 14.59
CA TYR A 46 6.66 -10.21 14.58
C TYR A 46 6.38 -11.46 15.43
N PRO A 47 6.97 -12.60 15.07
CA PRO A 47 6.82 -13.82 15.86
C PRO A 47 7.24 -13.57 17.30
N GLY A 48 6.48 -14.15 18.25
CA GLY A 48 6.70 -13.92 19.68
C GLY A 48 5.86 -12.80 20.26
N GLY A 49 5.30 -11.92 19.42
CA GLY A 49 4.37 -10.88 19.85
C GLY A 49 4.99 -9.69 20.57
N ASN A 50 6.32 -9.59 20.59
CA ASN A 50 6.98 -8.48 21.28
C ASN A 50 6.90 -7.16 20.50
N TYR A 51 6.72 -7.25 19.18
CA TYR A 51 6.61 -6.07 18.31
C TYR A 51 5.42 -6.23 17.41
N THR A 52 4.56 -5.22 17.39
CA THR A 52 3.36 -5.19 16.55
C THR A 52 3.27 -3.83 15.87
N GLU A 53 2.42 -3.75 14.85
CA GLU A 53 2.19 -2.50 14.10
C GLU A 53 3.48 -1.93 13.53
N CYS A 54 4.39 -2.81 13.14
CA CYS A 54 5.68 -2.41 12.57
C CYS A 54 5.53 -2.10 11.10
N CYS A 55 5.97 -0.93 10.69
CA CYS A 55 5.99 -0.55 9.28
C CYS A 55 7.04 0.52 9.06
N TRP A 56 7.33 0.76 7.79
CA TRP A 56 8.21 1.83 7.36
C TRP A 56 7.46 2.67 6.35
N THR A 57 7.56 3.99 6.46
CA THR A 57 6.88 4.91 5.54
C THR A 57 7.83 6.00 5.06
N VAL A 58 7.61 6.44 3.84
CA VAL A 58 8.29 7.60 3.28
C VAL A 58 7.30 8.37 2.41
N SER A 59 7.36 9.69 2.48
CA SER A 59 6.55 10.55 1.62
C SER A 59 7.33 10.89 0.37
N GLY A 60 6.63 10.98 -0.73
CA GLY A 60 7.23 11.31 -2.01
C GLY A 60 6.20 11.84 -2.98
N LYS A 61 6.62 12.01 -4.23
CA LYS A 61 5.75 12.49 -5.29
C LYS A 61 5.61 11.46 -6.38
N GLY A 62 4.36 11.08 -6.65
CA GLY A 62 4.05 10.28 -7.81
C GLY A 62 3.80 11.19 -9.01
N GLN A 63 4.01 10.66 -10.18
CA GLN A 63 3.81 11.39 -11.43
C GLN A 63 3.02 10.52 -12.39
N PHE A 64 2.08 11.13 -13.09
CA PHE A 64 1.34 10.41 -14.11
C PHE A 64 0.83 11.37 -15.18
N ARG A 65 0.58 10.81 -16.37
CA ARG A 65 -0.04 11.56 -17.48
C ARG A 65 -1.22 10.74 -17.99
N PRO A 66 -2.46 11.20 -17.75
CA PRO A 66 -3.62 10.50 -18.31
C PRO A 66 -3.57 10.54 -19.84
N ARG A 67 -3.84 9.39 -20.47
CA ARG A 67 -3.92 9.24 -21.91
C ARG A 67 -5.37 9.34 -22.36
N ASP A 68 -5.60 9.38 -23.66
CA ASP A 68 -6.93 9.54 -24.24
C ASP A 68 -7.94 8.49 -23.74
N THR A 69 -7.47 7.29 -23.41
CA THR A 69 -8.32 6.20 -22.94
C THR A 69 -8.52 6.20 -21.42
N ALA A 70 -7.88 7.12 -20.70
CA ALA A 70 -7.99 7.19 -19.25
C ALA A 70 -9.26 7.94 -18.84
N ASN A 71 -9.75 7.61 -17.63
CA ASN A 71 -10.81 8.36 -16.98
C ASN A 71 -10.24 8.86 -15.64
N PRO A 72 -9.48 9.96 -15.65
CA PRO A 72 -8.71 10.38 -14.49
C PRO A 72 -9.58 10.93 -13.36
N HIS A 73 -9.28 10.53 -12.13
CA HIS A 73 -9.85 11.13 -10.92
C HIS A 73 -9.18 12.45 -10.60
N ILE A 74 -7.91 12.60 -10.99
CA ILE A 74 -7.10 13.79 -10.78
C ILE A 74 -6.49 14.15 -12.12
N GLY A 75 -6.52 15.45 -12.44
CA GLY A 75 -5.90 15.95 -13.66
C GLY A 75 -6.74 15.75 -14.90
N SER A 76 -6.15 16.04 -16.03
CA SER A 76 -6.78 16.00 -17.35
C SER A 76 -5.98 15.14 -18.31
N VAL A 77 -6.66 14.60 -19.31
CA VAL A 77 -6.02 13.87 -20.38
C VAL A 77 -4.88 14.71 -21.01
N GLY A 78 -3.71 14.12 -21.15
CA GLY A 78 -2.55 14.73 -21.76
C GLY A 78 -1.74 15.66 -20.88
N THR A 79 -2.24 15.98 -19.68
CA THR A 79 -1.55 16.88 -18.75
C THR A 79 -0.74 16.08 -17.74
N LEU A 80 0.54 16.42 -17.60
CA LEU A 80 1.40 15.80 -16.60
C LEU A 80 0.99 16.27 -15.21
N GLU A 81 0.70 15.32 -14.35
CA GLU A 81 0.25 15.58 -12.99
C GLU A 81 1.21 14.97 -11.97
N HIS A 82 1.24 15.58 -10.80
CA HIS A 82 1.98 15.07 -9.65
C HIS A 82 1.02 14.90 -8.48
N THR A 83 1.27 13.89 -7.67
CA THR A 83 0.48 13.67 -6.47
C THR A 83 1.42 13.36 -5.31
N GLU A 84 1.11 13.91 -4.16
CA GLU A 84 1.85 13.57 -2.95
C GLU A 84 1.30 12.27 -2.38
N GLU A 85 2.20 11.36 -2.08
CA GLU A 85 1.80 10.06 -1.56
C GLU A 85 2.86 9.51 -0.63
N ALA A 86 2.48 8.50 0.15
CA ALA A 86 3.39 7.78 1.01
C ALA A 86 3.57 6.36 0.48
N ARG A 87 4.80 5.87 0.51
CA ARG A 87 5.09 4.46 0.36
C ARG A 87 5.12 3.82 1.74
N VAL A 88 4.42 2.72 1.90
CA VAL A 88 4.35 1.97 3.14
C VAL A 88 4.91 0.58 2.90
N GLU A 89 5.74 0.09 3.82
CA GLU A 89 6.25 -1.29 3.79
C GLU A 89 6.01 -1.93 5.15
N ALA A 90 5.59 -3.19 5.13
CA ALA A 90 5.40 -3.98 6.33
C ALA A 90 5.71 -5.45 6.04
N ILE A 91 6.19 -6.18 7.02
CA ILE A 91 6.45 -7.61 6.87
C ILE A 91 5.21 -8.39 7.32
N CYS A 92 4.83 -9.38 6.52
CA CYS A 92 3.76 -10.31 6.85
C CYS A 92 4.38 -11.68 7.11
N PHE A 93 4.15 -12.22 8.28
CA PHE A 93 4.63 -13.55 8.64
C PHE A 93 3.52 -14.55 8.36
N GLY A 94 3.61 -15.21 7.21
CA GLY A 94 2.64 -16.17 6.76
C GLY A 94 1.86 -15.67 5.54
N GLU A 95 1.51 -16.61 4.66
CA GLU A 95 0.76 -16.31 3.45
C GLU A 95 -0.65 -15.78 3.77
N ASP A 96 -1.28 -16.35 4.80
CA ASP A 96 -2.63 -15.92 5.19
C ASP A 96 -2.65 -14.46 5.61
N VAL A 97 -1.65 -14.03 6.37
CA VAL A 97 -1.54 -12.63 6.78
C VAL A 97 -1.36 -11.73 5.56
N ALA A 98 -0.50 -12.13 4.63
CA ALA A 98 -0.27 -11.35 3.41
C ALA A 98 -1.57 -11.20 2.60
N ARG A 99 -2.33 -12.29 2.42
CA ARG A 99 -3.59 -12.28 1.70
C ARG A 99 -4.63 -11.39 2.37
N GLU A 100 -4.75 -11.50 3.69
CA GLU A 100 -5.70 -10.70 4.47
C GLU A 100 -5.36 -9.21 4.42
N ALA A 101 -4.08 -8.88 4.51
CA ALA A 101 -3.65 -7.49 4.44
C ALA A 101 -3.97 -6.87 3.07
N VAL A 102 -3.69 -7.60 1.98
CA VAL A 102 -4.04 -7.15 0.64
C VAL A 102 -5.55 -6.98 0.50
N ALA A 103 -6.32 -7.95 0.99
CA ALA A 103 -7.78 -7.85 0.93
C ALA A 103 -8.30 -6.64 1.70
N ALA A 104 -7.72 -6.34 2.86
CA ALA A 104 -8.11 -5.20 3.67
C ALA A 104 -7.89 -3.87 2.93
N LEU A 105 -6.81 -3.77 2.17
CA LEU A 105 -6.51 -2.56 1.39
C LEU A 105 -7.46 -2.37 0.20
N LYS A 106 -8.01 -3.45 -0.32
CA LYS A 106 -8.90 -3.41 -1.49
C LYS A 106 -10.35 -3.12 -1.15
N ARG A 107 -10.71 -3.13 0.11
CA ARG A 107 -12.08 -2.86 0.54
C ARG A 107 -12.47 -1.38 0.41
#